data_399466830cdee1395aa047b4639a3a8a
#
_entry.id   399466830cdee1395aa047b4639a3a8a
#
_cell.length_a   1.000
_cell.length_b   1.000
_cell.length_c   1.000
_cell.angle_alpha   90.00
_cell.angle_beta   90.00
_cell.angle_gamma   90.00
#
_symmetry.space_group_name_H-M   'P 1'
#
loop_
_entity.id
_entity.type
_entity.pdbx_description
1 polymer ?
#
loop_
_entity_poly.entity_id
_entity_poly.type
_entity_poly.pdbx_seq_one_letter_code
_entity_poly.pdbx_strand_id
1 'polypeptide(L)'
;MKGRLNIMGLKMSLGRFIADRRKCLHMTQEELADKMHVSKSAIAKWETNGGIPDRDNLKRLSEVIHVSVDDLHRIINSINYKDVDLEVNITAEIIALLESYGYKVIRPGEEDDKGGFK
;
A
#
# COMPACT_ATOMS: atom_id res chain seq x y z
N MET A 1 -22.58 4.92 -0.67
CA MET A 1 -22.60 5.15 -2.12
C MET A 1 -21.52 4.33 -2.79
N LYS A 2 -21.90 3.58 -3.80
CA LYS A 2 -20.92 2.86 -4.61
C LYS A 2 -20.42 3.72 -5.73
N GLY A 3 -19.16 3.58 -6.07
CA GLY A 3 -18.60 4.31 -7.18
C GLY A 3 -17.16 3.91 -7.38
N ARG A 4 -16.51 4.63 -8.28
CA ARG A 4 -15.12 4.39 -8.60
C ARG A 4 -14.28 5.53 -8.07
N LEU A 5 -13.25 5.18 -7.33
CA LEU A 5 -12.27 6.13 -6.83
C LEU A 5 -11.02 6.06 -7.70
N ASN A 6 -10.51 7.23 -8.05
CA ASN A 6 -9.23 7.33 -8.74
C ASN A 6 -8.18 7.74 -7.71
N ILE A 7 -7.13 6.97 -7.61
CA ILE A 7 -6.04 7.24 -6.68
C ILE A 7 -4.83 7.66 -7.48
N MET A 8 -4.37 8.88 -7.23
CA MET A 8 -3.29 9.48 -7.99
C MET A 8 -2.16 9.94 -7.09
N GLY A 9 -1.08 10.25 -7.71
CA GLY A 9 0.00 11.02 -7.12
C GLY A 9 1.12 10.18 -6.64
N LEU A 10 1.19 9.95 -5.36
CA LEU A 10 2.35 9.28 -4.77
C LEU A 10 2.33 7.81 -5.08
N LYS A 11 3.48 7.31 -5.52
CA LYS A 11 3.65 5.88 -5.68
C LYS A 11 3.62 5.24 -4.30
N MET A 12 2.79 4.23 -4.17
CA MET A 12 2.83 3.39 -2.98
C MET A 12 3.85 2.30 -3.23
N SER A 13 5.01 2.40 -2.64
CA SER A 13 5.99 1.33 -2.73
C SER A 13 5.64 0.22 -1.74
N LEU A 14 6.09 -0.98 -2.04
CA LEU A 14 5.91 -2.09 -1.11
C LEU A 14 6.58 -1.79 0.22
N GLY A 15 7.77 -1.20 0.19
CA GLY A 15 8.50 -0.88 1.41
C GLY A 15 7.72 0.04 2.32
N ARG A 16 7.16 1.11 1.74
CA ARG A 16 6.35 2.03 2.53
C ARG A 16 5.11 1.35 3.08
N PHE A 17 4.47 0.51 2.28
CA PHE A 17 3.31 -0.21 2.73
C PHE A 17 3.63 -1.12 3.90
N ILE A 18 4.74 -1.84 3.82
CA ILE A 18 5.17 -2.71 4.92
C ILE A 18 5.38 -1.89 6.19
N ALA A 19 6.10 -0.77 6.08
CA ALA A 19 6.36 0.08 7.23
C ALA A 19 5.07 0.62 7.84
N ASP A 20 4.15 1.08 7.01
CA ASP A 20 2.90 1.64 7.49
C ASP A 20 2.03 0.58 8.17
N ARG A 21 1.93 -0.60 7.57
CA ARG A 21 1.16 -1.70 8.18
C ARG A 21 1.78 -2.14 9.49
N ARG A 22 3.12 -2.24 9.51
CA ARG A 22 3.83 -2.61 10.73
C ARG A 22 3.49 -1.63 11.86
N LYS A 23 3.54 -0.34 11.56
CA LYS A 23 3.23 0.68 12.55
C LYS A 23 1.78 0.65 12.98
N CYS A 24 0.88 0.40 12.04
CA CYS A 24 -0.55 0.25 12.37
C CYS A 24 -0.79 -0.93 13.32
N LEU A 25 0.02 -1.97 13.22
CA LEU A 25 -0.07 -3.13 14.08
C LEU A 25 0.78 -2.99 15.34
N HIS A 26 1.35 -1.81 15.56
CA HIS A 26 2.16 -1.48 16.73
C HIS A 26 3.37 -2.39 16.90
N MET A 27 4.01 -2.72 15.79
CA MET A 27 5.21 -3.56 15.79
C MET A 27 6.45 -2.74 15.46
N THR A 28 7.57 -3.09 16.12
CA THR A 28 8.88 -2.58 15.69
C THR A 28 9.39 -3.43 14.53
N GLN A 29 10.43 -2.93 13.85
CA GLN A 29 11.09 -3.73 12.82
C GLN A 29 11.59 -5.05 13.36
N GLU A 30 12.11 -5.03 14.57
CA GLU A 30 12.62 -6.23 15.21
C GLU A 30 11.50 -7.23 15.49
N GLU A 31 10.36 -6.75 15.96
CA GLU A 31 9.22 -7.61 16.22
C GLU A 31 8.70 -8.25 14.94
N LEU A 32 8.61 -7.47 13.87
CA LEU A 32 8.20 -8.02 12.58
C LEU A 32 9.21 -9.06 12.10
N ALA A 33 10.49 -8.76 12.24
CA ALA A 33 11.54 -9.70 11.85
C ALA A 33 11.42 -11.01 12.60
N ASP A 34 11.17 -10.94 13.90
CA ASP A 34 10.99 -12.14 14.72
C ASP A 34 9.81 -12.97 14.26
N LYS A 35 8.69 -12.32 13.97
CA LYS A 35 7.49 -13.01 13.51
C LYS A 35 7.70 -13.65 12.14
N MET A 36 8.56 -13.08 11.34
CA MET A 36 8.85 -13.57 10.00
C MET A 36 10.05 -14.51 9.93
N HIS A 37 10.75 -14.68 11.06
CA HIS A 37 11.96 -15.50 11.12
C HIS A 37 13.03 -15.00 10.13
N VAL A 38 13.18 -13.69 10.04
CA VAL A 38 14.22 -13.07 9.22
C VAL A 38 14.98 -12.05 10.08
N SER A 39 16.03 -11.50 9.54
CA SER A 39 16.82 -10.51 10.27
C SER A 39 16.13 -9.15 10.23
N LYS A 40 16.40 -8.33 11.23
CA LYS A 40 15.94 -6.95 11.23
C LYS A 40 16.45 -6.20 9.99
N SER A 41 17.68 -6.52 9.56
CA SER A 41 18.26 -5.93 8.36
C SER A 41 17.43 -6.22 7.12
N ALA A 42 16.86 -7.42 7.02
CA ALA A 42 16.00 -7.77 5.91
C ALA A 42 14.75 -6.89 5.90
N ILE A 43 14.13 -6.69 7.08
CA ILE A 43 12.96 -5.82 7.18
C ILE A 43 13.33 -4.39 6.77
N ALA A 44 14.43 -3.86 7.30
CA ALA A 44 14.87 -2.52 6.98
C ALA A 44 15.13 -2.37 5.48
N LYS A 45 15.72 -3.37 4.87
CA LYS A 45 16.00 -3.37 3.43
C LYS A 45 14.70 -3.31 2.63
N TRP A 46 13.72 -4.13 3.00
CA TRP A 46 12.43 -4.13 2.29
C TRP A 46 11.70 -2.80 2.47
N GLU A 47 11.73 -2.24 3.68
CA GLU A 47 11.02 -0.98 3.96
C GLU A 47 11.63 0.21 3.24
N THR A 48 12.91 0.14 2.89
CA THR A 48 13.58 1.21 2.15
C THR A 48 13.69 0.90 0.65
N ASN A 49 12.97 -0.13 0.19
CA ASN A 49 12.95 -0.52 -1.21
C ASN A 49 14.30 -1.00 -1.73
N GLY A 50 15.14 -1.52 -0.84
CA GLY A 50 16.41 -2.13 -1.22
C GLY A 50 16.28 -3.53 -1.77
N GLY A 51 15.06 -4.06 -1.77
CA GLY A 51 14.77 -5.38 -2.30
C GLY A 51 13.32 -5.72 -2.04
N ILE A 52 12.86 -6.80 -2.64
CA ILE A 52 11.51 -7.32 -2.48
C ILE A 52 11.61 -8.68 -1.82
N PRO A 53 10.74 -9.00 -0.84
CA PRO A 53 10.74 -10.33 -0.25
C PRO A 53 10.53 -11.39 -1.31
N ASP A 54 11.20 -12.53 -1.16
CA ASP A 54 10.98 -13.64 -2.07
C ASP A 54 9.59 -14.24 -1.83
N ARG A 55 9.26 -15.24 -2.64
CA ARG A 55 7.92 -15.84 -2.64
C ARG A 55 7.49 -16.32 -1.26
N ASP A 56 8.37 -17.05 -0.57
CA ASP A 56 8.05 -17.59 0.74
C ASP A 56 7.90 -16.50 1.78
N ASN A 57 8.75 -15.50 1.71
CA ASN A 57 8.67 -14.37 2.63
C ASN A 57 7.46 -13.50 2.35
N LEU A 58 7.05 -13.34 1.08
CA LEU A 58 5.81 -12.61 0.76
C LEU A 58 4.62 -13.32 1.38
N LYS A 59 4.57 -14.64 1.28
CA LYS A 59 3.48 -15.39 1.89
C LYS A 59 3.44 -15.22 3.39
N ARG A 60 4.59 -15.32 4.03
CA ARG A 60 4.67 -15.13 5.47
C ARG A 60 4.32 -13.71 5.88
N LEU A 61 4.79 -12.73 5.11
CA LEU A 61 4.46 -11.33 5.35
C LEU A 61 2.95 -11.11 5.28
N SER A 62 2.30 -11.68 4.27
CA SER A 62 0.85 -11.54 4.12
C SER A 62 0.12 -12.02 5.37
N GLU A 63 0.58 -13.10 5.97
CA GLU A 63 -0.03 -13.66 7.16
C GLU A 63 0.22 -12.76 8.38
N VAL A 64 1.43 -12.25 8.52
CA VAL A 64 1.80 -11.47 9.69
C VAL A 64 1.14 -10.09 9.69
N ILE A 65 1.07 -9.44 8.55
CA ILE A 65 0.48 -8.10 8.47
C ILE A 65 -0.98 -8.10 8.01
N HIS A 66 -1.57 -9.28 7.86
CA HIS A 66 -3.00 -9.46 7.56
C HIS A 66 -3.41 -8.80 6.24
N VAL A 67 -2.64 -9.06 5.20
CA VAL A 67 -2.90 -8.57 3.86
C VAL A 67 -2.72 -9.76 2.91
N SER A 68 -3.60 -9.88 1.92
CA SER A 68 -3.50 -11.01 1.01
C SER A 68 -2.26 -10.91 0.13
N VAL A 69 -1.76 -12.07 -0.30
CA VAL A 69 -0.64 -12.11 -1.24
C VAL A 69 -1.00 -11.39 -2.54
N ASP A 70 -2.25 -11.52 -2.98
CA ASP A 70 -2.71 -10.82 -4.18
C ASP A 70 -2.61 -9.32 -4.03
N ASP A 71 -2.96 -8.78 -2.86
CA ASP A 71 -2.85 -7.36 -2.60
C ASP A 71 -1.39 -6.91 -2.60
N LEU A 72 -0.51 -7.73 -2.05
CA LEU A 72 0.92 -7.42 -2.09
C LEU A 72 1.44 -7.39 -3.53
N HIS A 73 1.01 -8.33 -4.36
CA HIS A 73 1.39 -8.33 -5.77
C HIS A 73 0.85 -7.10 -6.51
N ARG A 74 -0.37 -6.67 -6.18
CA ARG A 74 -0.92 -5.46 -6.77
C ARG A 74 -0.07 -4.24 -6.43
N ILE A 75 0.38 -4.16 -5.19
CA ILE A 75 1.24 -3.04 -4.76
C ILE A 75 2.57 -3.09 -5.50
N ILE A 76 3.18 -4.27 -5.62
CA ILE A 76 4.43 -4.43 -6.35
C ILE A 76 4.25 -4.00 -7.80
N ASN A 77 3.16 -4.43 -8.41
CA ASN A 77 2.91 -4.15 -9.82
C ASN A 77 2.50 -2.70 -10.06
N SER A 78 1.91 -2.04 -9.07
CA SER A 78 1.42 -0.67 -9.20
C SER A 78 2.55 0.36 -9.24
N ILE A 79 3.78 -0.06 -8.98
CA ILE A 79 4.94 0.85 -9.00
C ILE A 79 5.03 1.61 -10.33
N ASN A 80 4.58 0.99 -11.41
CA ASN A 80 4.66 1.58 -12.73
C ASN A 80 3.42 2.36 -13.14
N TYR A 81 2.40 2.43 -12.29
CA TYR A 81 1.17 3.12 -12.60
C TYR A 81 1.10 4.43 -11.84
N LYS A 82 0.60 5.46 -12.52
CA LYS A 82 0.47 6.77 -11.91
C LYS A 82 -0.79 6.90 -11.09
N ASP A 83 -1.80 6.16 -11.46
CA ASP A 83 -3.07 6.19 -10.75
C ASP A 83 -3.71 4.81 -10.80
N VAL A 84 -4.63 4.61 -9.89
CA VAL A 84 -5.37 3.36 -9.79
C VAL A 84 -6.84 3.70 -9.61
N ASP A 85 -7.68 3.04 -10.40
CA ASP A 85 -9.13 3.16 -10.26
C ASP A 85 -9.63 2.01 -9.41
N LEU A 86 -10.37 2.35 -8.39
CA LEU A 86 -10.97 1.36 -7.50
C LEU A 86 -12.48 1.48 -7.55
N GLU A 87 -13.13 0.34 -7.66
CA GLU A 87 -14.59 0.28 -7.61
C GLU A 87 -14.98 -0.18 -6.21
N VAL A 88 -15.44 0.76 -5.40
CA VAL A 88 -15.68 0.52 -3.98
C VAL A 88 -16.89 1.30 -3.51
N ASN A 89 -17.36 0.97 -2.30
CA ASN A 89 -18.30 1.84 -1.59
C ASN A 89 -17.53 3.06 -1.13
N ILE A 90 -17.97 4.23 -1.57
CA ILE A 90 -17.28 5.47 -1.27
C ILE A 90 -17.81 6.02 0.05
N THR A 91 -16.98 5.96 1.07
CA THR A 91 -17.29 6.49 2.38
C THR A 91 -16.17 7.40 2.83
N ALA A 92 -16.48 8.26 3.79
CA ALA A 92 -15.46 9.14 4.36
C ALA A 92 -14.31 8.33 4.96
N GLU A 93 -14.63 7.18 5.54
CA GLU A 93 -13.62 6.31 6.16
C GLU A 93 -12.66 5.75 5.12
N ILE A 94 -13.18 5.32 3.99
CA ILE A 94 -12.36 4.78 2.91
C ILE A 94 -11.43 5.86 2.37
N ILE A 95 -11.97 7.05 2.13
CA ILE A 95 -11.17 8.16 1.61
C ILE A 95 -10.09 8.55 2.62
N ALA A 96 -10.46 8.67 3.88
CA ALA A 96 -9.50 9.03 4.93
C ALA A 96 -8.39 7.99 5.04
N LEU A 97 -8.74 6.71 4.94
CA LEU A 97 -7.76 5.64 5.01
C LEU A 97 -6.75 5.74 3.87
N LEU A 98 -7.25 5.90 2.65
CA LEU A 98 -6.38 6.01 1.49
C LEU A 98 -5.48 7.24 1.57
N GLU A 99 -6.03 8.36 2.01
CA GLU A 99 -5.24 9.58 2.15
C GLU A 99 -4.20 9.46 3.25
N SER A 100 -4.49 8.69 4.29
CA SER A 100 -3.53 8.47 5.36
C SER A 100 -2.32 7.67 4.89
N TYR A 101 -2.47 6.89 3.82
CA TYR A 101 -1.36 6.17 3.20
C TYR A 101 -0.60 7.01 2.18
N GLY A 102 -0.98 8.28 1.99
CA GLY A 102 -0.30 9.15 1.06
C GLY A 102 -0.89 9.17 -0.34
N TYR A 103 -2.00 8.49 -0.55
CA TYR A 103 -2.68 8.54 -1.84
C TYR A 103 -3.46 9.84 -1.97
N LYS A 104 -3.49 10.36 -3.17
CA LYS A 104 -4.39 11.45 -3.49
C LYS A 104 -5.63 10.83 -4.13
N VAL A 105 -6.76 11.03 -3.50
CA VAL A 105 -8.02 10.41 -3.92
C VAL A 105 -8.85 11.44 -4.67
N ILE A 106 -9.26 11.09 -5.89
CA ILE A 106 -10.17 11.91 -6.68
C ILE A 106 -11.54 11.29 -6.58
N ARG A 107 -12.47 12.03 -6.00
CA ARG A 107 -13.84 11.55 -5.78
C ARG A 107 -14.64 11.62 -7.07
N PRO A 108 -15.64 10.77 -7.21
CA PRO A 108 -16.54 10.85 -8.38
C PRO A 108 -17.15 12.24 -8.47
N GLY A 109 -17.16 12.79 -9.66
CA GLY A 109 -17.66 14.13 -9.89
C GLY A 109 -16.66 15.23 -9.72
N GLU A 110 -15.52 14.93 -9.11
CA GLU A 110 -14.39 15.86 -9.03
C GLU A 110 -13.44 15.54 -10.17
N GLU A 111 -13.01 16.53 -10.85
CA GLU A 111 -12.07 16.34 -11.93
C GLU A 111 -10.79 17.10 -11.61
N ASP A 112 -9.69 16.52 -12.04
CA ASP A 112 -8.43 17.24 -11.98
C ASP A 112 -8.47 18.30 -13.07
N ASP A 113 -8.40 19.56 -12.67
CA ASP A 113 -8.44 20.68 -13.61
C ASP A 113 -7.37 20.58 -14.67
N LYS A 114 -6.27 19.98 -14.34
CA LYS A 114 -5.17 19.83 -15.29
C LYS A 114 -5.47 18.79 -16.33
N GLY A 115 -6.24 17.81 -15.98
CA GLY A 115 -6.65 16.78 -16.92
C GLY A 115 -7.70 17.26 -17.87
N GLY A 116 -8.45 18.26 -17.42
CA GLY A 116 -9.45 18.85 -18.30
C GLY A 116 -8.74 19.54 -19.44
N PHE A 117 -8.57 19.23 -19.64
CA PHE A 117 -8.44 19.68 -20.47
C PHE A 117 -8.40 19.52 -21.32
N LYS A 118 -8.70 19.60 -21.42
CA LYS A 118 -9.01 19.47 -22.19
C LYS A 118 -8.98 19.39 -22.82
#